data_b2cd46fdd6ea86f3bbe8fc43b2c11b74
#
_entry.id   b2cd46fdd6ea86f3bbe8fc43b2c11b74
#
_cell.length_a   1.000
_cell.length_b   1.000
_cell.length_c   1.000
_cell.angle_alpha   90.00
_cell.angle_beta   90.00
_cell.angle_gamma   90.00
#
_symmetry.space_group_name_H-M   'P 1'
#
loop_
_entity.id
_entity.type
_entity.pdbx_description
1 polymer ?
#
loop_
_entity_poly.entity_id
_entity_poly.type
_entity_poly.pdbx_seq_one_letter_code
_entity_poly.pdbx_strand_id
1 'polypeptide(L)'
;MSYLILGSGGLGSALARALARRGEEWLLAGRQLPRGLDPACYFPLQEVDPLSFEALFTLYDSTTLPTVVINTIGLLHDLAHMPERRVEEVTPQWLEESLLANAWPHLALGANLSRRMMPQSTLWLCTLSDRAGSLEEGGQEAMCHYSYRMSKAALNMGSRILAGEWAGRFPGAGVITVHPGLMNTPMQQPFLQEMDPALLQDPAEVAVRLLDLMATMTPAHSGRFVDLQGQSLPW
;
A
#
# COMPACT_ATOMS: atom_id res chain seq x y z
N MET A 1 -13.38 -10.50 -9.92
CA MET A 1 -12.79 -10.37 -8.57
C MET A 1 -13.39 -9.14 -7.88
N SER A 2 -13.39 -9.09 -6.54
CA SER A 2 -13.82 -7.89 -5.81
C SER A 2 -12.61 -7.25 -5.13
N TYR A 3 -12.51 -5.92 -5.20
CA TYR A 3 -11.34 -5.17 -4.74
C TYR A 3 -11.71 -4.13 -3.70
N LEU A 4 -10.90 -4.03 -2.64
CA LEU A 4 -10.87 -2.88 -1.74
C LEU A 4 -9.55 -2.13 -1.93
N ILE A 5 -9.62 -0.85 -2.29
CA ILE A 5 -8.45 0.01 -2.44
C ILE A 5 -8.45 1.00 -1.29
N LEU A 6 -7.35 1.08 -0.56
CA LEU A 6 -7.12 2.12 0.44
C LEU A 6 -6.18 3.19 -0.09
N GLY A 7 -6.59 4.45 0.09
CA GLY A 7 -5.88 5.62 -0.40
C GLY A 7 -6.40 6.11 -1.75
N SER A 8 -6.94 7.33 -1.78
CA SER A 8 -7.47 7.99 -2.98
C SER A 8 -6.47 8.91 -3.67
N GLY A 9 -5.16 8.70 -3.43
CA GLY A 9 -4.06 9.41 -4.10
C GLY A 9 -3.88 9.00 -5.57
N GLY A 10 -2.74 9.36 -6.16
CA GLY A 10 -2.46 9.13 -7.58
C GLY A 10 -2.70 7.69 -8.03
N LEU A 11 -2.03 6.72 -7.39
CA LEU A 11 -2.16 5.31 -7.76
C LEU A 11 -3.52 4.72 -7.37
N GLY A 12 -4.05 5.02 -6.17
CA GLY A 12 -5.36 4.51 -5.76
C GLY A 12 -6.49 4.96 -6.68
N SER A 13 -6.46 6.23 -7.11
CA SER A 13 -7.38 6.75 -8.13
C SER A 13 -7.21 6.06 -9.48
N ALA A 14 -5.99 5.77 -9.89
CA ALA A 14 -5.69 5.07 -11.14
C ALA A 14 -6.17 3.61 -11.10
N LEU A 15 -5.99 2.91 -9.97
CA LEU A 15 -6.51 1.55 -9.75
C LEU A 15 -8.04 1.50 -9.85
N ALA A 16 -8.75 2.42 -9.17
CA ALA A 16 -10.20 2.48 -9.23
C ALA A 16 -10.71 2.69 -10.66
N ARG A 17 -10.06 3.59 -11.44
CA ARG A 17 -10.39 3.80 -12.85
C ARG A 17 -10.09 2.57 -13.72
N ALA A 18 -8.99 1.86 -13.45
CA ALA A 18 -8.64 0.66 -14.19
C ALA A 18 -9.65 -0.47 -13.92
N LEU A 19 -10.06 -0.65 -12.66
CA LEU A 19 -11.06 -1.65 -12.28
C LEU A 19 -12.44 -1.33 -12.87
N ALA A 20 -12.86 -0.05 -12.84
CA ALA A 20 -14.09 0.39 -13.49
C ALA A 20 -14.10 0.06 -14.99
N ARG A 21 -12.97 0.31 -15.71
CA ARG A 21 -12.85 -0.06 -17.14
C ARG A 21 -12.87 -1.56 -17.40
N ARG A 22 -12.40 -2.38 -16.42
CA ARG A 22 -12.41 -3.85 -16.51
C ARG A 22 -13.78 -4.45 -16.15
N GLY A 23 -14.74 -3.64 -15.64
CA GLY A 23 -16.01 -4.13 -15.15
C GLY A 23 -15.88 -4.99 -13.88
N GLU A 24 -14.82 -4.82 -13.13
CA GLU A 24 -14.59 -5.49 -11.85
C GLU A 24 -15.37 -4.79 -10.73
N GLU A 25 -15.70 -5.53 -9.69
CA GLU A 25 -16.29 -4.98 -8.47
C GLU A 25 -15.21 -4.34 -7.59
N TRP A 26 -15.42 -3.11 -7.15
CA TRP A 26 -14.43 -2.39 -6.35
C TRP A 26 -15.04 -1.38 -5.39
N LEU A 27 -14.34 -1.11 -4.29
CA LEU A 27 -14.59 -0.01 -3.37
C LEU A 27 -13.28 0.75 -3.14
N LEU A 28 -13.32 2.07 -3.22
CA LEU A 28 -12.22 2.96 -2.89
C LEU A 28 -12.47 3.63 -1.55
N ALA A 29 -11.60 3.40 -0.57
CA ALA A 29 -11.64 4.11 0.70
C ALA A 29 -10.52 5.17 0.76
N GLY A 30 -10.86 6.41 1.07
CA GLY A 30 -9.86 7.49 1.08
C GLY A 30 -10.42 8.84 1.48
N ARG A 31 -9.55 9.86 1.53
CA ARG A 31 -9.90 11.20 2.01
C ARG A 31 -10.79 12.00 1.04
N GLN A 32 -10.69 11.75 -0.26
CA GLN A 32 -11.42 12.49 -1.27
C GLN A 32 -11.88 11.54 -2.39
N LEU A 33 -13.12 11.72 -2.84
CA LEU A 33 -13.61 11.03 -4.03
C LEU A 33 -12.94 11.63 -5.28
N PRO A 34 -12.19 10.86 -6.06
CA PRO A 34 -11.59 11.34 -7.30
C PRO A 34 -12.66 11.69 -8.34
N ARG A 35 -12.44 12.78 -9.10
CA ARG A 35 -13.37 13.21 -10.14
C ARG A 35 -13.71 12.11 -11.14
N GLY A 36 -14.99 11.93 -11.46
CA GLY A 36 -15.48 10.99 -12.48
C GLY A 36 -15.51 9.53 -12.04
N LEU A 37 -15.28 9.24 -10.74
CA LEU A 37 -15.61 7.94 -10.16
C LEU A 37 -17.01 7.96 -9.57
N ASP A 38 -17.65 6.78 -9.55
CA ASP A 38 -18.98 6.60 -8.98
C ASP A 38 -18.94 6.76 -7.45
N PRO A 39 -19.73 7.70 -6.87
CA PRO A 39 -19.83 7.84 -5.43
C PRO A 39 -20.30 6.57 -4.69
N ALA A 40 -21.07 5.71 -5.37
CA ALA A 40 -21.51 4.44 -4.79
C ALA A 40 -20.37 3.45 -4.53
N CYS A 41 -19.23 3.63 -5.22
CA CYS A 41 -18.01 2.83 -5.05
C CYS A 41 -16.97 3.55 -4.18
N TYR A 42 -17.38 4.47 -3.32
CA TYR A 42 -16.47 5.25 -2.49
C TYR A 42 -16.90 5.26 -1.03
N PHE A 43 -15.91 5.05 -0.15
CA PHE A 43 -16.05 5.18 1.30
C PHE A 43 -15.15 6.33 1.81
N PRO A 44 -15.69 7.34 2.52
CA PRO A 44 -14.89 8.42 3.08
C PRO A 44 -14.07 7.90 4.27
N LEU A 45 -12.75 7.82 4.10
CA LEU A 45 -11.78 7.45 5.12
C LEU A 45 -10.87 8.65 5.36
N GLN A 46 -11.25 9.51 6.32
CA GLN A 46 -10.52 10.74 6.63
C GLN A 46 -9.27 10.46 7.46
N GLU A 47 -9.41 9.60 8.45
CA GLU A 47 -8.35 9.22 9.38
C GLU A 47 -8.04 7.74 9.28
N VAL A 48 -6.80 7.38 9.60
CA VAL A 48 -6.32 6.00 9.60
C VAL A 48 -6.26 5.48 11.03
N ASP A 49 -7.34 5.66 11.77
CA ASP A 49 -7.52 5.24 13.16
C ASP A 49 -8.38 3.96 13.27
N PRO A 50 -8.38 3.29 14.45
CA PRO A 50 -9.14 2.06 14.64
C PRO A 50 -10.64 2.18 14.38
N LEU A 51 -11.27 3.32 14.75
CA LEU A 51 -12.72 3.50 14.59
C LEU A 51 -13.09 3.67 13.11
N SER A 52 -12.29 4.43 12.36
CA SER A 52 -12.48 4.61 10.92
C SER A 52 -12.34 3.28 10.15
N PHE A 53 -11.38 2.44 10.53
CA PHE A 53 -11.27 1.08 9.97
C PHE A 53 -12.44 0.20 10.38
N GLU A 54 -12.87 0.22 11.62
CA GLU A 54 -14.03 -0.54 12.05
C GLU A 54 -15.28 -0.14 11.26
N ALA A 55 -15.52 1.15 11.07
CA ALA A 55 -16.63 1.66 10.25
C ALA A 55 -16.55 1.16 8.81
N LEU A 56 -15.37 1.21 8.14
CA LEU A 56 -15.19 0.65 6.80
C LEU A 56 -15.53 -0.84 6.78
N PHE A 57 -15.07 -1.59 7.77
CA PHE A 57 -15.26 -3.04 7.80
C PHE A 57 -16.64 -3.49 8.28
N THR A 58 -17.55 -2.57 8.69
CA THR A 58 -18.98 -2.90 8.83
C THR A 58 -19.65 -3.26 7.50
N LEU A 59 -19.07 -2.86 6.38
CA LEU A 59 -19.56 -3.20 5.04
C LEU A 59 -19.32 -4.68 4.67
N TYR A 60 -18.53 -5.41 5.44
CA TYR A 60 -18.07 -6.75 5.11
C TYR A 60 -18.32 -7.74 6.25
N ASP A 61 -18.74 -8.94 5.90
CA ASP A 61 -18.75 -10.11 6.75
C ASP A 61 -17.81 -11.20 6.18
N SER A 62 -17.83 -12.39 6.73
CA SER A 62 -16.99 -13.50 6.28
C SER A 62 -17.29 -14.01 4.85
N THR A 63 -18.44 -13.65 4.29
CA THR A 63 -18.90 -14.10 2.95
C THR A 63 -18.73 -13.01 1.90
N THR A 64 -18.65 -11.74 2.31
CA THR A 64 -18.59 -10.56 1.44
C THR A 64 -17.22 -9.90 1.39
N LEU A 65 -16.20 -10.48 2.07
CA LEU A 65 -14.83 -9.96 2.04
C LEU A 65 -14.33 -9.80 0.59
N PRO A 66 -13.62 -8.70 0.29
CA PRO A 66 -13.00 -8.54 -1.02
C PRO A 66 -11.95 -9.63 -1.25
N THR A 67 -11.79 -10.07 -2.50
CA THR A 67 -10.77 -11.06 -2.85
C THR A 67 -9.37 -10.45 -2.90
N VAL A 68 -9.28 -9.13 -3.13
CA VAL A 68 -8.02 -8.39 -3.16
C VAL A 68 -8.17 -7.07 -2.40
N VAL A 69 -7.29 -6.83 -1.45
CA VAL A 69 -7.17 -5.54 -0.74
C VAL A 69 -5.84 -4.91 -1.12
N ILE A 70 -5.86 -3.68 -1.65
CA ILE A 70 -4.66 -2.95 -2.05
C ILE A 70 -4.51 -1.70 -1.19
N ASN A 71 -3.48 -1.67 -0.36
CA ASN A 71 -3.13 -0.51 0.44
C ASN A 71 -2.16 0.39 -0.32
N THR A 72 -2.64 1.57 -0.73
CA THR A 72 -1.83 2.60 -1.41
C THR A 72 -1.54 3.80 -0.52
N ILE A 73 -1.90 3.74 0.77
CA ILE A 73 -1.62 4.82 1.71
C ILE A 73 -0.12 4.93 1.93
N GLY A 74 0.38 6.15 1.92
CA GLY A 74 1.77 6.46 2.22
C GLY A 74 2.01 7.96 2.37
N LEU A 75 3.03 8.30 3.14
CA LEU A 75 3.46 9.66 3.44
C LEU A 75 4.97 9.73 3.27
N LEU A 76 5.45 10.65 2.41
CA LEU A 76 6.86 10.98 2.23
C LEU A 76 7.16 12.38 2.75
N HIS A 77 6.23 13.31 2.54
CA HIS A 77 6.27 14.71 2.97
C HIS A 77 4.86 15.25 3.13
N ASP A 78 4.74 16.38 3.81
CA ASP A 78 3.52 17.18 3.86
C ASP A 78 3.83 18.68 3.61
N LEU A 79 2.91 19.57 3.97
CA LEU A 79 3.08 21.00 3.80
C LEU A 79 4.14 21.62 4.73
N ALA A 80 4.40 20.99 5.88
CA ALA A 80 5.30 21.47 6.92
C ALA A 80 6.65 20.74 6.94
N HIS A 81 6.68 19.50 6.43
CA HIS A 81 7.84 18.61 6.55
C HIS A 81 8.26 18.07 5.18
N MET A 82 9.51 18.31 4.82
CA MET A 82 10.21 17.61 3.75
C MET A 82 11.01 16.43 4.34
N PRO A 83 11.32 15.41 3.54
CA PRO A 83 12.15 14.30 4.00
C PRO A 83 13.52 14.79 4.47
N GLU A 84 13.98 14.25 5.58
CA GLU A 84 15.24 14.64 6.21
C GLU A 84 16.45 14.34 5.29
N ARG A 85 17.37 15.29 5.19
CA ARG A 85 18.64 15.14 4.46
C ARG A 85 19.80 14.73 5.39
N ARG A 86 19.66 14.98 6.69
CA ARG A 86 20.66 14.69 7.73
C ARG A 86 19.99 14.19 8.99
N VAL A 87 20.74 13.44 9.81
CA VAL A 87 20.22 12.89 11.06
C VAL A 87 19.78 13.97 12.05
N GLU A 88 20.39 15.15 12.00
CA GLU A 88 20.05 16.28 12.87
C GLU A 88 18.67 16.89 12.58
N GLU A 89 18.08 16.57 11.44
CA GLU A 89 16.74 17.03 11.05
C GLU A 89 15.64 16.08 11.53
N VAL A 90 16.00 14.89 12.04
CA VAL A 90 15.02 13.91 12.52
C VAL A 90 14.39 14.40 13.81
N THR A 91 13.06 14.40 13.84
CA THR A 91 12.28 14.70 15.04
C THR A 91 11.43 13.50 15.46
N PRO A 92 11.23 13.27 16.78
CA PRO A 92 10.37 12.18 17.23
C PRO A 92 8.95 12.26 16.64
N GLN A 93 8.41 13.47 16.52
CA GLN A 93 7.05 13.71 16.00
C GLN A 93 6.94 13.26 14.54
N TRP A 94 7.87 13.70 13.66
CA TRP A 94 7.83 13.32 12.25
C TRP A 94 8.10 11.82 12.03
N LEU A 95 8.96 11.23 12.84
CA LEU A 95 9.16 9.78 12.84
C LEU A 95 7.89 9.01 13.22
N GLU A 96 7.21 9.44 14.29
CA GLU A 96 5.93 8.86 14.73
C GLU A 96 4.86 9.00 13.64
N GLU A 97 4.67 10.19 13.08
CA GLU A 97 3.72 10.44 11.99
C GLU A 97 4.01 9.57 10.77
N SER A 98 5.28 9.44 10.38
CA SER A 98 5.72 8.58 9.27
C SER A 98 5.40 7.10 9.53
N LEU A 99 5.64 6.61 10.73
CA LEU A 99 5.31 5.22 11.13
C LEU A 99 3.79 4.99 11.11
N LEU A 100 3.03 5.90 11.68
CA LEU A 100 1.56 5.82 11.72
C LEU A 100 0.96 5.91 10.31
N ALA A 101 1.50 6.75 9.43
CA ALA A 101 0.98 6.89 8.08
C ALA A 101 1.37 5.73 7.16
N ASN A 102 2.60 5.18 7.28
CA ASN A 102 3.13 4.22 6.33
C ASN A 102 2.99 2.75 6.78
N ALA A 103 3.14 2.45 8.09
CA ALA A 103 3.13 1.08 8.59
C ALA A 103 1.80 0.67 9.24
N TRP A 104 1.19 1.54 10.02
CA TRP A 104 -0.04 1.24 10.75
C TRP A 104 -1.22 0.80 9.86
N PRO A 105 -1.53 1.43 8.70
CA PRO A 105 -2.66 1.04 7.87
C PRO A 105 -2.62 -0.42 7.45
N HIS A 106 -1.43 -0.94 7.16
CA HIS A 106 -1.23 -2.35 6.79
C HIS A 106 -1.59 -3.29 7.96
N LEU A 107 -1.13 -2.99 9.16
CA LEU A 107 -1.42 -3.80 10.34
C LEU A 107 -2.91 -3.72 10.73
N ALA A 108 -3.50 -2.53 10.64
CA ALA A 108 -4.93 -2.32 10.88
C ALA A 108 -5.80 -3.12 9.90
N LEU A 109 -5.43 -3.15 8.61
CA LEU A 109 -6.05 -4.00 7.61
C LEU A 109 -5.92 -5.48 7.95
N GLY A 110 -4.69 -5.93 8.20
CA GLY A 110 -4.41 -7.32 8.57
C GLY A 110 -5.24 -7.77 9.77
N ALA A 111 -5.33 -6.95 10.82
CA ALA A 111 -6.11 -7.23 12.01
C ALA A 111 -7.63 -7.33 11.71
N ASN A 112 -8.18 -6.38 10.93
CA ASN A 112 -9.60 -6.39 10.59
C ASN A 112 -9.98 -7.54 9.68
N LEU A 113 -9.15 -7.85 8.69
CA LEU A 113 -9.34 -9.00 7.81
C LEU A 113 -9.24 -10.31 8.59
N SER A 114 -8.21 -10.49 9.43
CA SER A 114 -8.00 -11.71 10.22
C SER A 114 -9.16 -12.06 11.16
N ARG A 115 -9.90 -11.05 11.65
CA ARG A 115 -11.09 -11.27 12.49
C ARG A 115 -12.30 -11.79 11.70
N ARG A 116 -12.32 -11.57 10.38
CA ARG A 116 -13.46 -11.88 9.50
C ARG A 116 -13.20 -13.06 8.57
N MET A 117 -11.93 -13.36 8.31
CA MET A 117 -11.54 -14.47 7.46
C MET A 117 -11.86 -15.82 8.11
N MET A 118 -12.24 -16.78 7.29
CA MET A 118 -12.42 -18.18 7.63
C MET A 118 -11.19 -18.98 7.13
N PRO A 119 -10.91 -20.18 7.66
CA PRO A 119 -9.74 -20.97 7.21
C PRO A 119 -9.64 -21.20 5.69
N GLN A 120 -10.78 -21.23 5.01
CA GLN A 120 -10.87 -21.41 3.55
C GLN A 120 -10.82 -20.11 2.73
N SER A 121 -10.67 -18.96 3.36
CA SER A 121 -10.59 -17.66 2.66
C SER A 121 -9.38 -17.61 1.73
N THR A 122 -9.58 -16.99 0.54
CA THR A 122 -8.55 -16.87 -0.51
C THR A 122 -8.18 -15.42 -0.79
N LEU A 123 -8.28 -14.56 0.20
CA LEU A 123 -8.04 -13.13 0.10
C LEU A 123 -6.55 -12.80 -0.04
N TRP A 124 -6.23 -11.77 -0.83
CA TRP A 124 -4.90 -11.19 -0.93
C TRP A 124 -4.86 -9.78 -0.33
N LEU A 125 -3.88 -9.55 0.55
CA LEU A 125 -3.52 -8.21 1.02
C LEU A 125 -2.22 -7.78 0.33
N CYS A 126 -2.34 -6.82 -0.57
CA CYS A 126 -1.21 -6.16 -1.23
C CYS A 126 -0.94 -4.81 -0.57
N THR A 127 0.28 -4.54 -0.19
CA THR A 127 0.69 -3.22 0.30
C THR A 127 1.84 -2.65 -0.51
N LEU A 128 1.80 -1.34 -0.72
CA LEU A 128 2.86 -0.65 -1.46
C LEU A 128 3.98 -0.26 -0.50
N SER A 129 5.16 -0.77 -0.79
CA SER A 129 6.39 -0.37 -0.12
C SER A 129 7.37 0.27 -1.09
N ASP A 130 8.57 0.49 -0.62
CA ASP A 130 9.64 1.13 -1.36
C ASP A 130 10.95 0.40 -1.10
N ARG A 131 11.83 0.32 -2.10
CA ARG A 131 13.22 -0.16 -1.96
C ARG A 131 13.98 0.63 -0.89
N ALA A 132 13.58 1.87 -0.66
CA ALA A 132 14.06 2.70 0.44
C ALA A 132 13.87 2.04 1.83
N GLY A 133 12.92 1.12 1.99
CA GLY A 133 12.71 0.34 3.21
C GLY A 133 13.53 -0.95 3.29
N SER A 134 14.33 -1.27 2.28
CA SER A 134 15.24 -2.43 2.31
C SER A 134 16.43 -2.16 3.21
N LEU A 135 16.72 -3.07 4.13
CA LEU A 135 17.92 -3.01 4.98
C LEU A 135 19.17 -3.44 4.20
N GLU A 136 19.02 -4.29 3.20
CA GLU A 136 20.14 -4.78 2.39
C GLU A 136 20.58 -3.72 1.36
N GLU A 137 19.65 -3.00 0.75
CA GLU A 137 19.94 -1.90 -0.18
C GLU A 137 20.23 -0.57 0.55
N GLY A 138 19.79 -0.45 1.80
CA GLY A 138 20.07 0.71 2.64
C GLY A 138 21.55 0.83 2.94
N GLY A 139 22.17 1.95 2.56
CA GLY A 139 23.59 2.20 2.84
C GLY A 139 24.50 2.20 1.61
N GLN A 140 23.98 1.90 0.43
CA GLN A 140 24.76 1.90 -0.82
C GLN A 140 24.75 3.24 -1.57
N GLU A 141 23.80 4.13 -1.29
CA GLU A 141 23.67 5.44 -1.93
C GLU A 141 23.61 6.56 -0.87
N ALA A 142 23.68 7.81 -1.31
CA ALA A 142 23.54 8.98 -0.43
C ALA A 142 22.22 8.90 0.33
N MET A 143 22.29 8.47 1.58
CA MET A 143 21.13 8.13 2.39
C MET A 143 20.58 9.38 3.05
N CYS A 144 19.30 9.57 2.89
CA CYS A 144 18.49 10.60 3.52
C CYS A 144 17.09 10.00 3.77
N HIS A 145 16.10 10.81 4.15
CA HIS A 145 14.72 10.39 4.37
C HIS A 145 14.59 9.35 5.51
N TYR A 146 15.19 9.63 6.65
CA TYR A 146 15.27 8.70 7.79
C TYR A 146 13.89 8.18 8.21
N SER A 147 12.97 9.07 8.53
CA SER A 147 11.63 8.70 9.01
C SER A 147 10.87 7.88 7.96
N TYR A 148 10.95 8.27 6.68
CA TYR A 148 10.31 7.52 5.60
C TYR A 148 10.88 6.10 5.46
N ARG A 149 12.22 5.98 5.37
CA ARG A 149 12.90 4.68 5.23
C ARG A 149 12.62 3.76 6.40
N MET A 150 12.72 4.28 7.62
CA MET A 150 12.39 3.53 8.84
C MET A 150 10.93 3.06 8.83
N SER A 151 10.00 3.90 8.40
CA SER A 151 8.58 3.53 8.32
C SER A 151 8.30 2.47 7.26
N LYS A 152 9.00 2.49 6.11
CA LYS A 152 8.89 1.45 5.08
C LYS A 152 9.56 0.15 5.49
N ALA A 153 10.67 0.19 6.25
CA ALA A 153 11.27 -1.00 6.86
C ALA A 153 10.34 -1.63 7.90
N ALA A 154 9.66 -0.81 8.73
CA ALA A 154 8.66 -1.28 9.68
C ALA A 154 7.46 -1.94 8.96
N LEU A 155 6.97 -1.34 7.86
CA LEU A 155 5.95 -1.92 6.99
C LEU A 155 6.38 -3.28 6.43
N ASN A 156 7.62 -3.37 5.91
CA ASN A 156 8.19 -4.60 5.36
C ASN A 156 8.24 -5.71 6.42
N MET A 157 8.72 -5.40 7.63
CA MET A 157 8.73 -6.35 8.75
C MET A 157 7.32 -6.79 9.13
N GLY A 158 6.38 -5.85 9.27
CA GLY A 158 4.97 -6.15 9.58
C GLY A 158 4.33 -7.07 8.53
N SER A 159 4.62 -6.84 7.24
CA SER A 159 4.13 -7.67 6.15
C SER A 159 4.65 -9.11 6.22
N ARG A 160 5.94 -9.30 6.52
CA ARG A 160 6.52 -10.64 6.68
C ARG A 160 5.93 -11.41 7.86
N ILE A 161 5.75 -10.72 9.00
CA ILE A 161 5.15 -11.34 10.20
C ILE A 161 3.72 -11.75 9.90
N LEU A 162 2.92 -10.86 9.31
CA LEU A 162 1.53 -11.13 8.97
C LEU A 162 1.38 -12.28 7.96
N ALA A 163 2.26 -12.34 6.96
CA ALA A 163 2.28 -13.44 6.00
C ALA A 163 2.55 -14.80 6.68
N GLY A 164 3.50 -14.84 7.62
CA GLY A 164 3.78 -16.05 8.41
C GLY A 164 2.62 -16.46 9.29
N GLU A 165 1.94 -15.51 9.92
CA GLU A 165 0.73 -15.77 10.72
C GLU A 165 -0.41 -16.33 9.85
N TRP A 166 -0.64 -15.71 8.68
CA TRP A 166 -1.71 -16.12 7.77
C TRP A 166 -1.45 -17.49 7.15
N ALA A 167 -0.20 -17.85 6.86
CA ALA A 167 0.15 -19.15 6.32
C ALA A 167 -0.35 -20.32 7.20
N GLY A 168 -0.33 -20.15 8.53
CA GLY A 168 -0.83 -21.15 9.48
C GLY A 168 -2.34 -21.10 9.68
N ARG A 169 -2.99 -19.95 9.50
CA ARG A 169 -4.41 -19.75 9.81
C ARG A 169 -5.31 -19.79 8.59
N PHE A 170 -4.84 -19.30 7.45
CA PHE A 170 -5.60 -19.08 6.21
C PHE A 170 -4.76 -19.52 5.00
N PRO A 171 -4.59 -20.83 4.75
CA PRO A 171 -3.64 -21.33 3.74
C PRO A 171 -3.91 -20.86 2.30
N GLY A 172 -5.14 -20.44 2.00
CA GLY A 172 -5.54 -19.91 0.69
C GLY A 172 -5.32 -18.40 0.54
N ALA A 173 -5.07 -17.70 1.65
CA ALA A 173 -4.85 -16.26 1.65
C ALA A 173 -3.36 -15.90 1.56
N GLY A 174 -3.05 -14.65 1.22
CA GLY A 174 -1.67 -14.21 1.14
C GLY A 174 -1.48 -12.73 1.40
N VAL A 175 -0.25 -12.38 1.78
CA VAL A 175 0.23 -11.00 1.95
C VAL A 175 1.38 -10.78 1.00
N ILE A 176 1.34 -9.72 0.21
CA ILE A 176 2.41 -9.35 -0.70
C ILE A 176 2.79 -7.88 -0.55
N THR A 177 4.07 -7.60 -0.58
CA THR A 177 4.62 -6.25 -0.57
C THR A 177 5.14 -5.92 -1.96
N VAL A 178 4.74 -4.78 -2.53
CA VAL A 178 5.09 -4.41 -3.90
C VAL A 178 5.78 -3.04 -3.92
N HIS A 179 6.93 -2.95 -4.59
CA HIS A 179 7.54 -1.68 -4.99
C HIS A 179 7.01 -1.28 -6.37
N PRO A 180 6.22 -0.20 -6.47
CA PRO A 180 5.61 0.19 -7.74
C PRO A 180 6.55 0.95 -8.68
N GLY A 181 7.78 1.29 -8.22
CA GLY A 181 8.67 2.23 -8.89
C GLY A 181 8.27 3.70 -8.68
N LEU A 182 9.02 4.60 -9.29
CA LEU A 182 8.76 6.03 -9.23
C LEU A 182 7.58 6.38 -10.15
N MET A 183 6.62 7.13 -9.63
CA MET A 183 5.40 7.50 -10.37
C MET A 183 5.21 9.01 -10.40
N ASN A 184 4.68 9.53 -11.49
CA ASN A 184 4.27 10.93 -11.57
C ASN A 184 2.99 11.17 -10.75
N THR A 185 3.17 11.38 -9.45
CA THR A 185 2.10 11.61 -8.47
C THR A 185 2.39 12.85 -7.62
N PRO A 186 1.40 13.41 -6.91
CA PRO A 186 1.64 14.53 -6.00
C PRO A 186 2.74 14.27 -4.96
N MET A 187 2.94 13.03 -4.54
CA MET A 187 4.02 12.65 -3.62
C MET A 187 5.42 12.88 -4.21
N GLN A 188 5.59 12.78 -5.52
CA GLN A 188 6.87 12.99 -6.19
C GLN A 188 7.06 14.41 -6.73
N GLN A 189 6.00 15.23 -6.77
CA GLN A 189 6.05 16.59 -7.34
C GLN A 189 7.21 17.47 -6.82
N PRO A 190 7.54 17.51 -5.51
CA PRO A 190 8.62 18.31 -5.01
C PRO A 190 10.02 17.89 -5.52
N PHE A 191 10.17 16.65 -6.00
CA PHE A 191 11.45 16.05 -6.37
C PHE A 191 11.66 15.95 -7.89
N LEU A 192 10.66 16.32 -8.69
CA LEU A 192 10.69 16.12 -10.16
C LEU A 192 11.87 16.82 -10.86
N GLN A 193 12.36 17.93 -10.31
CA GLN A 193 13.49 18.67 -10.89
C GLN A 193 14.83 17.94 -10.68
N GLU A 194 14.91 17.08 -9.68
CA GLU A 194 16.10 16.32 -9.32
C GLU A 194 16.09 14.89 -9.90
N MET A 195 14.98 14.50 -10.56
CA MET A 195 14.77 13.17 -11.09
C MET A 195 14.92 13.12 -12.61
N ASP A 196 15.41 11.99 -13.11
CA ASP A 196 15.34 11.69 -14.54
C ASP A 196 13.86 11.42 -14.93
N PRO A 197 13.27 12.25 -15.82
CA PRO A 197 11.89 12.05 -16.27
C PRO A 197 11.62 10.67 -16.87
N ALA A 198 12.64 10.02 -17.43
CA ALA A 198 12.52 8.67 -18.01
C ALA A 198 12.25 7.60 -16.96
N LEU A 199 12.53 7.85 -15.69
CA LEU A 199 12.24 6.93 -14.57
C LEU A 199 10.81 7.08 -14.03
N LEU A 200 10.10 8.15 -14.39
CA LEU A 200 8.76 8.45 -13.91
C LEU A 200 7.71 7.70 -14.74
N GLN A 201 7.01 6.78 -14.09
CA GLN A 201 5.95 6.00 -14.70
C GLN A 201 4.59 6.72 -14.59
N ASP A 202 3.71 6.50 -15.57
CA ASP A 202 2.30 6.90 -15.47
C ASP A 202 1.58 6.03 -14.42
N PRO A 203 0.93 6.62 -13.41
CA PRO A 203 0.13 5.87 -12.44
C PRO A 203 -0.95 4.98 -13.09
N ALA A 204 -1.46 5.34 -14.27
CA ALA A 204 -2.44 4.52 -14.98
C ALA A 204 -1.81 3.22 -15.51
N GLU A 205 -0.59 3.26 -16.03
CA GLU A 205 0.14 2.06 -16.48
C GLU A 205 0.56 1.19 -15.29
N VAL A 206 1.04 1.82 -14.21
CA VAL A 206 1.38 1.13 -12.96
C VAL A 206 0.16 0.40 -12.39
N ALA A 207 -1.01 1.05 -12.39
CA ALA A 207 -2.26 0.43 -11.91
C ALA A 207 -2.61 -0.82 -12.71
N VAL A 208 -2.51 -0.78 -14.05
CA VAL A 208 -2.77 -1.94 -14.90
C VAL A 208 -1.81 -3.09 -14.57
N ARG A 209 -0.50 -2.80 -14.51
CA ARG A 209 0.53 -3.80 -14.20
C ARG A 209 0.38 -4.41 -12.81
N LEU A 210 0.01 -3.59 -11.82
CA LEU A 210 -0.24 -4.08 -10.46
C LEU A 210 -1.47 -5.01 -10.42
N LEU A 211 -2.55 -4.67 -11.11
CA LEU A 211 -3.72 -5.54 -11.20
C LEU A 211 -3.41 -6.85 -11.94
N ASP A 212 -2.62 -6.80 -12.99
CA ASP A 212 -2.19 -7.99 -13.72
C ASP A 212 -1.28 -8.87 -12.86
N LEU A 213 -0.36 -8.27 -12.09
CA LEU A 213 0.45 -8.98 -11.11
C LEU A 213 -0.44 -9.67 -10.06
N MET A 214 -1.42 -8.95 -9.50
CA MET A 214 -2.32 -9.53 -8.49
C MET A 214 -3.13 -10.72 -9.02
N ALA A 215 -3.49 -10.70 -10.30
CA ALA A 215 -4.21 -11.81 -10.94
C ALA A 215 -3.38 -13.10 -11.04
N THR A 216 -2.05 -13.02 -10.91
CA THR A 216 -1.14 -14.18 -10.98
C THR A 216 -0.76 -14.74 -9.61
N MET A 217 -1.22 -14.13 -8.52
CA MET A 217 -0.81 -14.51 -7.17
C MET A 217 -1.31 -15.90 -6.77
N THR A 218 -0.42 -16.66 -6.17
CA THR A 218 -0.68 -17.97 -5.57
C THR A 218 -0.10 -18.01 -4.16
N PRO A 219 -0.55 -18.86 -3.24
CA PRO A 219 -0.04 -18.90 -1.87
C PRO A 219 1.49 -18.97 -1.75
N ALA A 220 2.19 -19.50 -2.75
CA ALA A 220 3.67 -19.53 -2.79
C ALA A 220 4.32 -18.14 -2.93
N HIS A 221 3.55 -17.11 -3.28
CA HIS A 221 4.03 -15.72 -3.37
C HIS A 221 3.86 -14.96 -2.05
N SER A 222 3.11 -15.51 -1.08
CA SER A 222 2.89 -14.85 0.21
C SER A 222 4.20 -14.61 0.97
N GLY A 223 4.33 -13.45 1.56
CA GLY A 223 5.51 -13.05 2.31
C GLY A 223 6.69 -12.60 1.46
N ARG A 224 6.49 -12.28 0.17
CA ARG A 224 7.54 -11.73 -0.70
C ARG A 224 7.44 -10.20 -0.79
N PHE A 225 8.59 -9.59 -1.02
CA PHE A 225 8.73 -8.22 -1.49
C PHE A 225 9.14 -8.26 -2.96
N VAL A 226 8.35 -7.67 -3.85
CA VAL A 226 8.54 -7.79 -5.30
C VAL A 226 8.38 -6.44 -6.00
N ASP A 227 8.89 -6.35 -7.23
CA ASP A 227 8.56 -5.28 -8.17
C ASP A 227 7.29 -5.61 -8.97
N LEU A 228 6.91 -4.73 -9.91
CA LEU A 228 5.74 -4.94 -10.79
C LEU A 228 5.93 -6.05 -11.84
N GLN A 229 7.14 -6.59 -12.01
CA GLN A 229 7.44 -7.75 -12.80
C GLN A 229 7.35 -9.06 -12.01
N GLY A 230 7.09 -8.96 -10.70
CA GLY A 230 7.08 -10.11 -9.79
C GLY A 230 8.48 -10.60 -9.39
N GLN A 231 9.51 -9.84 -9.71
CA GLN A 231 10.88 -10.17 -9.31
C GLN A 231 11.07 -9.87 -7.82
N SER A 232 11.68 -10.78 -7.09
CA SER A 232 11.95 -10.60 -5.66
C SER A 232 12.96 -9.49 -5.44
N LEU A 233 12.64 -8.62 -4.51
CA LEU A 233 13.49 -7.55 -4.01
C LEU A 233 14.08 -7.93 -2.65
N PRO A 234 15.25 -7.45 -2.29
CA PRO A 234 15.83 -7.66 -0.97
C PRO A 234 15.03 -6.88 0.10
N TRP A 235 15.00 -7.45 1.31
CA TRP A 235 14.31 -6.86 2.46
C TRP A 235 15.11 -5.78 3.18
#